data_846c89b32f2a4835ac9722d6350e0eca
#
_entry.id   846c89b32f2a4835ac9722d6350e0eca
#
_cell.length_a   1.000
_cell.length_b   1.000
_cell.length_c   1.000
_cell.angle_alpha   90.00
_cell.angle_beta   90.00
_cell.angle_gamma   90.00
#
_symmetry.space_group_name_H-M   'P 1'
#
loop_
_entity.id
_entity.type
_entity.pdbx_description
1 polymer ?
#
loop_
_entity_poly.entity_id
_entity_poly.type
_entity_poly.pdbx_seq_one_letter_code
_entity_poly.pdbx_strand_id
1 'polypeptide(L)'
;MRPSSASAKSSPNTEGEGWHDARIVPYAPFQLDPATVVFHYAQEIFEGMKAYRTADDTIQLFRPDCNAKRMQDSADRLCIPKIPVEDYIQAVEALVDVDRDWVPHADGASLYIRPFVFANDVGLGVHASKHYIFCIIAAPSGAYYAEGINPVR
;
A
#
# COMPACT_ATOMS: atom_id res chain seq x y z
N MET A 1 -6.86 -0.63 19.87
CA MET A 1 -6.08 0.32 19.04
C MET A 1 -6.06 -0.23 17.63
N ARG A 2 -6.03 0.58 16.58
CA ARG A 2 -5.91 0.09 15.19
C ARG A 2 -4.51 0.42 14.68
N PRO A 3 -3.93 -0.39 13.75
CA PRO A 3 -2.65 -0.06 13.14
C PRO A 3 -2.69 1.30 12.43
N SER A 4 -1.52 1.86 12.17
CA SER A 4 -1.37 3.12 11.44
C SER A 4 -1.57 2.95 9.93
N SER A 5 -1.58 4.03 9.19
CA SER A 5 -1.49 4.01 7.73
C SER A 5 -0.45 5.02 7.25
N ALA A 6 0.32 4.64 6.24
CA ALA A 6 1.20 5.56 5.53
C ALA A 6 0.50 6.07 4.26
N SER A 7 0.66 7.34 3.94
CA SER A 7 0.12 7.92 2.71
C SER A 7 1.05 8.99 2.13
N ALA A 8 1.04 9.10 0.81
CA ALA A 8 1.63 10.21 0.07
C ALA A 8 0.69 10.61 -1.07
N LYS A 9 0.75 11.86 -1.50
CA LYS A 9 -0.03 12.38 -2.61
C LYS A 9 0.87 12.61 -3.82
N SER A 10 0.31 12.51 -5.01
CA SER A 10 0.93 12.94 -6.25
C SER A 10 0.10 14.04 -6.90
N SER A 11 0.77 15.09 -7.35
CA SER A 11 0.19 16.15 -8.19
C SER A 11 1.16 16.45 -9.33
N PRO A 12 0.86 16.09 -10.58
CA PRO A 12 1.80 16.26 -11.68
C PRO A 12 1.77 17.63 -12.36
N ASN A 13 1.05 18.62 -11.85
CA ASN A 13 0.75 19.86 -12.59
C ASN A 13 1.62 21.07 -12.27
N THR A 14 2.61 20.96 -11.41
CA THR A 14 3.65 21.99 -11.24
C THR A 14 4.99 21.37 -11.59
N GLU A 15 5.78 22.02 -12.41
CA GLU A 15 7.16 21.60 -12.72
C GLU A 15 7.89 21.30 -11.40
N GLY A 16 8.21 20.02 -11.16
CA GLY A 16 8.91 19.57 -9.95
C GLY A 16 8.07 18.87 -8.88
N GLU A 17 6.75 18.74 -9.02
CA GLU A 17 5.90 18.01 -8.08
C GLU A 17 5.71 16.55 -8.53
N GLY A 18 6.47 15.65 -7.91
CA GLY A 18 6.25 14.21 -7.95
C GLY A 18 5.38 13.74 -6.77
N TRP A 19 5.74 12.63 -6.16
CA TRP A 19 5.15 12.18 -4.92
C TRP A 19 5.58 13.08 -3.76
N HIS A 20 4.63 13.56 -2.97
CA HIS A 20 4.85 14.52 -1.89
C HIS A 20 3.90 14.26 -0.71
N ASP A 21 4.06 15.01 0.39
CA ASP A 21 3.22 14.93 1.59
C ASP A 21 3.20 13.50 2.21
N ALA A 22 4.37 12.83 2.19
CA ALA A 22 4.52 11.51 2.79
C ALA A 22 4.37 11.60 4.32
N ARG A 23 3.48 10.77 4.89
CA ARG A 23 3.18 10.78 6.32
C ARG A 23 2.62 9.46 6.80
N ILE A 24 2.83 9.15 8.08
CA ILE A 24 2.16 8.07 8.80
C ILE A 24 1.14 8.70 9.73
N VAL A 25 -0.09 8.21 9.67
CA VAL A 25 -1.22 8.72 10.46
C VAL A 25 -1.97 7.55 11.10
N PRO A 26 -2.71 7.77 12.20
CA PRO A 26 -3.63 6.76 12.72
C PRO A 26 -4.63 6.33 11.63
N TYR A 27 -4.92 5.02 11.58
CA TYR A 27 -5.90 4.48 10.63
C TYR A 27 -7.26 5.17 10.80
N ALA A 28 -7.75 5.76 9.70
CA ALA A 28 -9.02 6.47 9.65
C ALA A 28 -9.67 6.34 8.27
N PRO A 29 -10.98 6.55 8.13
CA PRO A 29 -11.65 6.63 6.84
C PRO A 29 -11.10 7.76 5.96
N PHE A 30 -11.07 7.53 4.65
CA PHE A 30 -10.88 8.62 3.68
C PHE A 30 -12.12 9.51 3.60
N GLN A 31 -11.90 10.79 3.43
CA GLN A 31 -12.94 11.73 3.01
C GLN A 31 -12.74 12.02 1.53
N LEU A 32 -13.59 11.44 0.69
CA LEU A 32 -13.54 11.55 -0.77
C LEU A 32 -14.84 12.16 -1.29
N ASP A 33 -14.74 12.97 -2.34
CA ASP A 33 -15.90 13.47 -3.07
C ASP A 33 -16.61 12.31 -3.78
N PRO A 34 -17.96 12.27 -3.83
CA PRO A 34 -18.67 11.23 -4.56
C PRO A 34 -18.33 11.15 -6.06
N ALA A 35 -17.86 12.24 -6.66
CA ALA A 35 -17.40 12.29 -8.04
C ALA A 35 -15.90 11.93 -8.20
N THR A 36 -15.26 11.38 -7.17
CA THR A 36 -13.87 10.93 -7.27
C THR A 36 -13.74 9.83 -8.33
N VAL A 37 -12.81 10.03 -9.25
CA VAL A 37 -12.61 9.20 -10.46
C VAL A 37 -12.52 7.70 -10.18
N VAL A 38 -11.88 7.30 -9.08
CA VAL A 38 -11.76 5.88 -8.72
C VAL A 38 -13.12 5.18 -8.56
N PHE A 39 -14.16 5.86 -8.08
CA PHE A 39 -15.49 5.28 -7.91
C PHE A 39 -16.22 5.00 -9.23
N HIS A 40 -15.85 5.69 -10.30
CA HIS A 40 -16.54 5.62 -11.59
C HIS A 40 -15.74 4.82 -12.63
N TYR A 41 -14.43 4.86 -12.57
CA TYR A 41 -13.54 4.27 -13.58
C TYR A 41 -12.57 3.24 -13.02
N ALA A 42 -12.57 2.99 -11.71
CA ALA A 42 -11.74 1.98 -11.03
C ALA A 42 -10.25 2.08 -11.40
N GLN A 43 -9.73 3.31 -11.60
CA GLN A 43 -8.30 3.50 -11.85
C GLN A 43 -7.54 3.39 -10.55
N GLU A 44 -7.18 2.16 -10.20
CA GLU A 44 -6.43 1.82 -9.00
C GLU A 44 -5.52 0.61 -9.23
N ILE A 45 -4.45 0.52 -8.47
CA ILE A 45 -3.55 -0.62 -8.41
C ILE A 45 -3.21 -0.93 -6.96
N PHE A 46 -2.88 -2.18 -6.67
CA PHE A 46 -2.44 -2.57 -5.33
C PHE A 46 -1.39 -3.67 -5.36
N GLU A 47 -0.70 -3.80 -4.24
CA GLU A 47 0.21 -4.88 -3.92
C GLU A 47 -0.19 -5.57 -2.62
N GLY A 48 0.36 -6.76 -2.41
CA GLY A 48 0.21 -7.51 -1.17
C GLY A 48 1.54 -8.11 -0.75
N MET A 49 1.95 -7.83 0.47
CA MET A 49 3.15 -8.39 1.08
C MET A 49 2.95 -8.64 2.57
N LYS A 50 3.93 -9.23 3.22
CA LYS A 50 3.83 -9.60 4.63
C LYS A 50 5.11 -9.25 5.37
N ALA A 51 4.95 -8.83 6.63
CA ALA A 51 6.04 -8.77 7.59
C ALA A 51 5.90 -9.94 8.58
N TYR A 52 7.02 -10.58 8.86
CA TYR A 52 7.09 -11.75 9.74
C TYR A 52 7.98 -11.45 10.94
N ARG A 53 7.59 -11.94 12.09
CA ARG A 53 8.43 -11.95 13.27
C ARG A 53 9.21 -13.26 13.33
N THR A 54 10.51 -13.16 13.48
CA THR A 54 11.43 -14.30 13.59
C THR A 54 11.56 -14.77 15.05
N ALA A 55 12.19 -15.92 15.28
CA ALA A 55 12.36 -16.49 16.61
C ALA A 55 13.24 -15.62 17.54
N ASP A 56 14.10 -14.80 16.97
CA ASP A 56 14.96 -13.83 17.70
C ASP A 56 14.32 -12.44 17.83
N ASP A 57 12.99 -12.36 17.61
CA ASP A 57 12.17 -11.14 17.73
C ASP A 57 12.51 -10.04 16.70
N THR A 58 13.23 -10.36 15.63
CA THR A 58 13.41 -9.44 14.51
C THR A 58 12.21 -9.46 13.58
N ILE A 59 11.96 -8.37 12.84
CA ILE A 59 10.90 -8.28 11.85
C ILE A 59 11.51 -8.27 10.47
N GLN A 60 11.01 -9.15 9.59
CA GLN A 60 11.56 -9.31 8.25
C GLN A 60 10.49 -9.13 7.18
N LEU A 61 10.90 -8.49 6.08
CA LEU A 61 10.15 -8.38 4.82
C LEU A 61 10.81 -9.29 3.80
N PHE A 62 10.02 -9.99 2.99
CA PHE A 62 10.55 -10.84 1.93
C PHE A 62 10.49 -10.14 0.58
N ARG A 63 11.66 -9.77 0.04
CA ARG A 63 11.85 -9.16 -1.29
C ARG A 63 10.90 -8.00 -1.60
N PRO A 64 10.84 -6.96 -0.76
CA PRO A 64 9.96 -5.80 -0.99
C PRO A 64 10.25 -5.07 -2.30
N ASP A 65 11.49 -5.14 -2.81
CA ASP A 65 11.90 -4.60 -4.11
C ASP A 65 11.13 -5.24 -5.27
N CYS A 66 10.81 -6.53 -5.20
CA CYS A 66 10.04 -7.21 -6.22
C CYS A 66 8.57 -6.74 -6.24
N ASN A 67 7.98 -6.49 -5.06
CA ASN A 67 6.65 -5.90 -4.96
C ASN A 67 6.64 -4.48 -5.53
N ALA A 68 7.62 -3.66 -5.19
CA ALA A 68 7.74 -2.29 -5.70
C ALA A 68 7.85 -2.27 -7.24
N LYS A 69 8.68 -3.13 -7.84
CA LYS A 69 8.82 -3.25 -9.30
C LYS A 69 7.54 -3.72 -9.97
N ARG A 70 6.83 -4.71 -9.38
CA ARG A 70 5.54 -5.18 -9.91
C ARG A 70 4.46 -4.11 -9.81
N MET A 71 4.47 -3.28 -8.76
CA MET A 71 3.60 -2.11 -8.66
C MET A 71 3.90 -1.09 -9.77
N GLN A 72 5.18 -0.87 -10.12
CA GLN A 72 5.54 -0.02 -11.26
C GLN A 72 5.05 -0.58 -12.60
N ASP A 73 5.12 -1.91 -12.81
CA ASP A 73 4.58 -2.57 -13.99
C ASP A 73 3.04 -2.40 -14.09
N SER A 74 2.36 -2.48 -12.95
CA SER A 74 0.91 -2.22 -12.88
C SER A 74 0.58 -0.76 -13.13
N ALA A 75 1.40 0.16 -12.63
CA ALA A 75 1.25 1.59 -12.86
C ALA A 75 1.38 1.95 -14.34
N ASP A 76 2.37 1.38 -15.04
CA ASP A 76 2.52 1.56 -16.50
C ASP A 76 1.27 1.17 -17.28
N ARG A 77 0.64 0.04 -16.91
CA ARG A 77 -0.56 -0.46 -17.60
C ARG A 77 -1.77 0.45 -17.45
N LEU A 78 -1.88 1.17 -16.34
CA LEU A 78 -3.01 2.05 -16.04
C LEU A 78 -2.64 3.54 -16.14
N CYS A 79 -1.45 3.86 -16.69
CA CYS A 79 -0.96 5.25 -16.83
C CYS A 79 -0.97 6.01 -15.49
N ILE A 80 -0.62 5.32 -14.41
CA ILE A 80 -0.45 5.88 -13.07
C ILE A 80 1.01 6.27 -12.89
N PRO A 81 1.33 7.42 -12.25
CA PRO A 81 2.72 7.78 -11.95
C PRO A 81 3.42 6.72 -11.10
N LYS A 82 4.62 6.31 -11.50
CA LYS A 82 5.42 5.34 -10.75
C LYS A 82 5.90 5.92 -9.43
N ILE A 83 5.84 5.09 -8.40
CA ILE A 83 6.51 5.36 -7.13
C ILE A 83 7.94 4.81 -7.27
N PRO A 84 9.00 5.59 -6.95
CA PRO A 84 10.36 5.07 -6.91
C PRO A 84 10.46 3.85 -5.97
N VAL A 85 11.25 2.85 -6.37
CA VAL A 85 11.40 1.60 -5.61
C VAL A 85 11.86 1.88 -4.17
N GLU A 86 12.80 2.79 -4.03
CA GLU A 86 13.39 3.19 -2.75
C GLU A 86 12.34 3.85 -1.84
N ASP A 87 11.51 4.73 -2.38
CA ASP A 87 10.44 5.42 -1.63
C ASP A 87 9.36 4.43 -1.19
N TYR A 88 9.02 3.46 -2.05
CA TYR A 88 8.08 2.39 -1.71
C TYR A 88 8.61 1.55 -0.55
N ILE A 89 9.87 1.11 -0.61
CA ILE A 89 10.50 0.30 0.44
C ILE A 89 10.57 1.08 1.74
N GLN A 90 11.07 2.33 1.69
CA GLN A 90 11.15 3.20 2.86
C GLN A 90 9.78 3.42 3.53
N ALA A 91 8.73 3.63 2.74
CA ALA A 91 7.37 3.81 3.26
C ALA A 91 6.85 2.54 3.96
N VAL A 92 7.11 1.37 3.39
CA VAL A 92 6.73 0.08 4.00
C VAL A 92 7.51 -0.16 5.29
N GLU A 93 8.83 0.04 5.29
CA GLU A 93 9.68 -0.16 6.46
C GLU A 93 9.30 0.78 7.60
N ALA A 94 9.08 2.06 7.30
CA ALA A 94 8.67 3.05 8.28
C ALA A 94 7.32 2.72 8.91
N LEU A 95 6.33 2.26 8.12
CA LEU A 95 5.04 1.83 8.65
C LEU A 95 5.18 0.59 9.54
N VAL A 96 5.95 -0.40 9.12
CA VAL A 96 6.19 -1.63 9.90
C VAL A 96 6.92 -1.32 11.20
N ASP A 97 7.86 -0.38 11.21
CA ASP A 97 8.57 0.02 12.42
C ASP A 97 7.64 0.71 13.44
N VAL A 98 6.77 1.61 12.98
CA VAL A 98 5.76 2.26 13.83
C VAL A 98 4.76 1.26 14.40
N ASP A 99 4.33 0.30 13.59
CA ASP A 99 3.32 -0.70 13.94
C ASP A 99 3.96 -2.07 14.29
N ARG A 100 5.21 -2.11 14.73
CA ARG A 100 5.95 -3.34 15.00
C ARG A 100 5.28 -4.28 16.00
N ASP A 101 4.55 -3.73 16.97
CA ASP A 101 3.80 -4.49 17.97
C ASP A 101 2.57 -5.19 17.40
N TRP A 102 2.16 -4.82 16.17
CA TRP A 102 1.09 -5.47 15.44
C TRP A 102 1.54 -6.69 14.63
N VAL A 103 2.85 -6.90 14.49
CA VAL A 103 3.39 -8.12 13.87
C VAL A 103 3.22 -9.28 14.85
N PRO A 104 2.36 -10.29 14.55
CA PRO A 104 2.02 -11.34 15.49
C PRO A 104 3.22 -12.21 15.89
N HIS A 105 3.17 -12.76 17.12
CA HIS A 105 4.14 -13.74 17.62
C HIS A 105 3.74 -15.20 17.30
N ALA A 106 2.49 -15.43 16.91
CA ALA A 106 2.01 -16.79 16.66
C ALA A 106 2.62 -17.39 15.38
N ASP A 107 2.95 -18.67 15.43
CA ASP A 107 3.48 -19.39 14.27
C ASP A 107 2.53 -19.33 13.07
N GLY A 108 3.09 -19.07 11.89
CA GLY A 108 2.33 -18.92 10.65
C GLY A 108 1.53 -17.62 10.51
N ALA A 109 1.50 -16.79 11.55
CA ALA A 109 0.88 -15.49 11.48
C ALA A 109 1.84 -14.42 10.94
N SER A 110 1.29 -13.32 10.48
CA SER A 110 2.06 -12.22 9.87
C SER A 110 1.28 -10.91 9.94
N LEU A 111 1.97 -9.80 9.75
CA LEU A 111 1.31 -8.53 9.43
C LEU A 111 1.15 -8.45 7.92
N TYR A 112 -0.09 -8.52 7.42
CA TYR A 112 -0.39 -8.31 6.02
C TYR A 112 -0.33 -6.81 5.71
N ILE A 113 0.39 -6.46 4.65
CA ILE A 113 0.63 -5.07 4.22
C ILE A 113 0.01 -4.90 2.83
N ARG A 114 -0.82 -3.88 2.66
CA ARG A 114 -1.52 -3.53 1.43
C ARG A 114 -1.13 -2.12 0.95
N PRO A 115 -0.07 -1.98 0.15
CA PRO A 115 0.17 -0.77 -0.62
C PRO A 115 -0.82 -0.68 -1.78
N PHE A 116 -1.36 0.52 -2.04
CA PHE A 116 -2.26 0.76 -3.17
C PHE A 116 -2.20 2.22 -3.62
N VAL A 117 -2.53 2.43 -4.89
CA VAL A 117 -2.62 3.77 -5.50
C VAL A 117 -3.97 3.89 -6.18
N PHE A 118 -4.61 5.02 -6.04
CA PHE A 118 -5.86 5.30 -6.74
C PHE A 118 -5.92 6.74 -7.25
N ALA A 119 -6.68 6.93 -8.33
CA ALA A 119 -6.96 8.23 -8.90
C ALA A 119 -7.92 9.04 -8.02
N ASN A 120 -7.54 10.29 -7.71
CA ASN A 120 -8.24 11.16 -6.76
C ASN A 120 -8.78 12.46 -7.38
N ASP A 121 -8.79 12.57 -8.71
CA ASP A 121 -9.46 13.67 -9.37
C ASP A 121 -10.97 13.65 -9.13
N VAL A 122 -11.59 14.82 -9.16
CA VAL A 122 -13.04 14.99 -9.00
C VAL A 122 -13.65 15.36 -10.34
N GLY A 123 -14.56 14.52 -10.85
CA GLY A 123 -15.25 14.77 -12.12
C GLY A 123 -15.89 13.51 -12.69
N LEU A 124 -16.97 13.68 -13.44
CA LEU A 124 -17.72 12.59 -14.06
C LEU A 124 -17.33 12.33 -15.53
N GLY A 125 -16.59 13.25 -16.15
CA GLY A 125 -16.10 13.09 -17.52
C GLY A 125 -14.90 12.16 -17.60
N VAL A 126 -14.79 11.40 -18.69
CA VAL A 126 -13.61 10.56 -18.97
C VAL A 126 -12.42 11.45 -19.31
N HIS A 127 -11.39 11.40 -18.52
CA HIS A 127 -10.13 12.11 -18.73
C HIS A 127 -8.97 11.38 -18.03
N ALA A 128 -7.75 11.67 -18.44
CA ALA A 128 -6.57 11.18 -17.74
C ALA A 128 -6.48 11.86 -16.37
N SER A 129 -6.38 11.09 -15.31
CA SER A 129 -6.22 11.61 -13.95
C SER A 129 -4.87 12.30 -13.78
N LYS A 130 -4.86 13.34 -12.96
CA LYS A 130 -3.67 14.14 -12.64
C LYS A 130 -3.26 14.01 -11.18
N HIS A 131 -4.20 13.62 -10.31
CA HIS A 131 -3.98 13.51 -8.88
C HIS A 131 -4.19 12.07 -8.44
N TYR A 132 -3.27 11.57 -7.63
CA TYR A 132 -3.30 10.21 -7.11
C TYR A 132 -2.98 10.22 -5.62
N ILE A 133 -3.48 9.22 -4.92
CA ILE A 133 -3.11 8.93 -3.55
C ILE A 133 -2.43 7.57 -3.51
N PHE A 134 -1.19 7.53 -3.01
CA PHE A 134 -0.55 6.31 -2.56
C PHE A 134 -0.83 6.11 -1.09
N CYS A 135 -1.26 4.92 -0.72
CA CYS A 135 -1.53 4.58 0.67
C CYS A 135 -1.06 3.17 0.98
N ILE A 136 -0.61 2.96 2.20
CA ILE A 136 -0.27 1.64 2.74
C ILE A 136 -1.09 1.44 4.01
N ILE A 137 -1.81 0.33 4.08
CA ILE A 137 -2.50 -0.13 5.29
C ILE A 137 -1.99 -1.50 5.68
N ALA A 138 -2.07 -1.82 6.97
CA ALA A 138 -1.64 -3.11 7.49
C ALA A 138 -2.67 -3.72 8.43
N ALA A 139 -2.69 -5.05 8.50
CA ALA A 139 -3.56 -5.79 9.43
C ALA A 139 -2.91 -7.11 9.83
N PRO A 140 -2.98 -7.51 11.12
CA PRO A 140 -2.57 -8.85 11.53
C PRO A 140 -3.40 -9.92 10.80
N SER A 141 -2.72 -10.96 10.34
CA SER A 141 -3.32 -12.07 9.62
C SER A 141 -2.78 -13.40 10.16
N GLY A 142 -3.67 -14.36 10.40
CA GLY A 142 -3.29 -15.74 10.68
C GLY A 142 -2.79 -16.48 9.43
N ALA A 143 -2.61 -17.79 9.55
CA ALA A 143 -2.31 -18.64 8.39
C ALA A 143 -3.42 -18.49 7.34
N TYR A 144 -3.03 -18.28 6.08
CA TYR A 144 -3.99 -18.06 4.99
C TYR A 144 -4.91 -19.26 4.77
N TYR A 145 -4.35 -20.48 4.91
CA TYR A 145 -5.11 -21.72 4.88
C TYR A 145 -5.01 -22.42 6.23
N ALA A 146 -6.14 -22.88 6.76
CA ALA A 146 -6.20 -23.63 8.03
C ALA A 146 -5.36 -24.93 7.98
N GLU A 147 -5.22 -25.52 6.79
CA GLU A 147 -4.47 -26.75 6.55
C GLU A 147 -3.00 -26.52 6.13
N GLY A 148 -2.51 -25.28 6.21
CA GLY A 148 -1.14 -24.90 5.86
C GLY A 148 -0.85 -25.09 4.37
N ILE A 149 0.22 -25.83 4.04
CA ILE A 149 0.68 -26.06 2.64
C ILE A 149 -0.02 -27.24 1.95
N ASN A 150 -1.00 -27.87 2.59
CA ASN A 150 -1.73 -28.96 1.98
C ASN A 150 -2.58 -28.45 0.80
N PRO A 151 -2.71 -29.27 -0.29
CA PRO A 151 -3.55 -28.87 -1.42
C PRO A 151 -5.02 -28.69 -0.98
N VAL A 152 -5.60 -27.53 -1.35
CA VAL A 152 -7.05 -27.31 -1.20
C VAL A 152 -7.80 -27.96 -2.35
N ARG A 153 -8.93 -28.58 -2.05
CA ARG A 153 -9.82 -29.21 -3.03
C ARG A 153 -10.96 -28.27 -3.39
#